data_eb08db40966e72adb7a49eb92817fa8e
#
_entry.id   eb08db40966e72adb7a49eb92817fa8e
#
_cell.length_a   1.000
_cell.length_b   1.000
_cell.length_c   1.000
_cell.angle_alpha   90.00
_cell.angle_beta   90.00
_cell.angle_gamma   90.00
#
_symmetry.space_group_name_H-M   'P 1'
#
loop_
_entity.id
_entity.type
_entity.pdbx_description
1 polymer ?
#
loop_
_entity_poly.entity_id
_entity_poly.type
_entity_poly.pdbx_seq_one_letter_code
_entity_poly.pdbx_strand_id
1 'polypeptide(L)'
;MSRLIPTQAVPDFTVPMTDGGQFQLSQRLGDNFALLLFYRGAHCPICKMQLRDLQHRLGDFSKRGITVVAISMDDRKRAQKSAEEWDMDELMIGYGLDENLTRDLGLYISSAIPGSTEPPVFSEPALLLVKPDQTLYFASIQSMPFTRPSLDQLLKGIDYAIQSGYPARGALTAGGSA
;
A
#
# COMPACT_ATOMS: atom_id res chain seq x y z
N MET A 1 -12.69 -16.96 2.02
CA MET A 1 -11.44 -16.52 1.34
C MET A 1 -10.31 -16.54 2.35
N SER A 2 -9.18 -17.13 2.02
CA SER A 2 -8.02 -17.11 2.92
C SER A 2 -7.34 -15.75 2.79
N ARG A 3 -7.01 -15.12 3.91
CA ARG A 3 -6.27 -13.85 3.95
C ARG A 3 -4.87 -14.06 3.38
N LEU A 4 -4.40 -13.12 2.56
CA LEU A 4 -3.01 -13.09 2.11
C LEU A 4 -2.06 -12.99 3.32
N ILE A 5 -1.12 -13.91 3.43
CA ILE A 5 -0.14 -13.97 4.53
C ILE A 5 1.29 -13.91 3.98
N PRO A 6 2.28 -13.52 4.79
CA PRO A 6 3.70 -13.51 4.37
C PRO A 6 4.13 -14.84 3.74
N THR A 7 5.04 -14.77 2.78
CA THR A 7 5.53 -15.84 1.90
C THR A 7 4.59 -16.30 0.79
N GLN A 8 3.32 -15.93 0.81
CA GLN A 8 2.42 -16.19 -0.32
C GLN A 8 2.63 -15.20 -1.46
N ALA A 9 2.37 -15.64 -2.69
CA ALA A 9 2.40 -14.77 -3.86
C ALA A 9 1.30 -13.72 -3.77
N VAL A 10 1.68 -12.46 -3.95
CA VAL A 10 0.75 -11.34 -4.10
C VAL A 10 0.17 -11.42 -5.52
N PRO A 11 -1.16 -11.36 -5.71
CA PRO A 11 -1.74 -11.31 -7.05
C PRO A 11 -1.10 -10.22 -7.90
N ASP A 12 -0.75 -10.51 -9.17
CA ASP A 12 -0.36 -9.44 -10.07
C ASP A 12 -1.59 -8.62 -10.43
N PHE A 13 -1.43 -7.31 -10.44
CA PHE A 13 -2.51 -6.39 -10.77
C PHE A 13 -2.00 -5.13 -11.45
N THR A 14 -2.90 -4.49 -12.17
CA THR A 14 -2.65 -3.21 -12.82
C THR A 14 -3.68 -2.19 -12.35
N VAL A 15 -3.22 -0.99 -12.01
CA VAL A 15 -4.08 0.17 -11.73
C VAL A 15 -3.63 1.38 -12.55
N PRO A 16 -4.56 2.22 -13.01
CA PRO A 16 -4.22 3.48 -13.64
C PRO A 16 -3.60 4.44 -12.61
N MET A 17 -2.73 5.34 -13.09
CA MET A 17 -2.07 6.34 -12.25
C MET A 17 -2.55 7.75 -12.59
N THR A 18 -2.42 8.67 -11.64
CA THR A 18 -2.85 10.07 -11.80
C THR A 18 -2.06 10.82 -12.85
N ASP A 19 -0.84 10.41 -13.15
CA ASP A 19 0.01 10.95 -14.21
C ASP A 19 -0.39 10.49 -15.64
N GLY A 20 -1.39 9.62 -15.76
CA GLY A 20 -1.86 9.05 -17.02
C GLY A 20 -1.20 7.72 -17.40
N GLY A 21 -0.23 7.26 -16.61
CA GLY A 21 0.41 5.94 -16.76
C GLY A 21 -0.38 4.81 -16.13
N GLN A 22 0.26 3.66 -16.05
CA GLN A 22 -0.23 2.46 -15.34
C GLN A 22 0.84 1.94 -14.39
N PHE A 23 0.43 1.47 -13.23
CA PHE A 23 1.25 0.68 -12.33
C PHE A 23 0.86 -0.78 -12.48
N GLN A 24 1.82 -1.64 -12.84
CA GLN A 24 1.66 -3.09 -12.79
C GLN A 24 2.66 -3.65 -11.78
N LEU A 25 2.18 -4.42 -10.80
CA LEU A 25 3.01 -4.88 -9.69
C LEU A 25 4.23 -5.67 -10.17
N SER A 26 4.05 -6.65 -11.04
CA SER A 26 5.14 -7.51 -11.55
C SER A 26 6.24 -6.74 -12.30
N GLN A 27 5.95 -5.54 -12.78
CA GLN A 27 6.92 -4.68 -13.49
C GLN A 27 7.59 -3.64 -12.58
N ARG A 28 7.17 -3.54 -11.31
CA ARG A 28 7.58 -2.47 -10.39
C ARG A 28 7.97 -2.97 -9.01
N LEU A 29 8.55 -4.17 -8.92
CA LEU A 29 8.88 -4.80 -7.62
C LEU A 29 10.09 -4.17 -6.91
N GLY A 30 10.91 -3.37 -7.61
CA GLY A 30 12.16 -2.82 -7.07
C GLY A 30 13.25 -3.89 -6.91
N ASP A 31 14.46 -3.48 -6.53
CA ASP A 31 15.59 -4.40 -6.35
C ASP A 31 15.47 -5.22 -5.06
N ASN A 32 14.91 -4.61 -4.00
CA ASN A 32 14.72 -5.26 -2.70
C ASN A 32 13.25 -5.44 -2.36
N PHE A 33 12.42 -4.41 -2.57
CA PHE A 33 10.98 -4.48 -2.27
C PHE A 33 10.16 -3.52 -3.15
N ALA A 34 8.87 -3.81 -3.28
CA ALA A 34 7.85 -2.82 -3.58
C ALA A 34 7.06 -2.50 -2.30
N LEU A 35 6.93 -1.21 -1.97
CA LEU A 35 6.08 -0.71 -0.91
C LEU A 35 4.75 -0.26 -1.49
N LEU A 36 3.70 -1.00 -1.19
CA LEU A 36 2.32 -0.68 -1.56
C LEU A 36 1.63 -0.06 -0.35
N LEU A 37 1.28 1.23 -0.43
CA LEU A 37 0.51 1.91 0.59
C LEU A 37 -0.92 2.09 0.10
N PHE A 38 -1.86 1.43 0.76
CA PHE A 38 -3.29 1.58 0.48
C PHE A 38 -3.89 2.63 1.41
N TYR A 39 -4.66 3.57 0.85
CA TYR A 39 -5.25 4.66 1.60
C TYR A 39 -6.75 4.82 1.31
N ARG A 40 -7.47 5.43 2.24
CA ARG A 40 -8.94 5.53 2.18
C ARG A 40 -9.46 6.38 1.02
N GLY A 41 -8.67 7.34 0.56
CA GLY A 41 -9.03 8.22 -0.54
C GLY A 41 -9.00 9.72 -0.16
N ALA A 42 -9.45 10.55 -1.08
CA ALA A 42 -9.43 12.03 -1.00
C ALA A 42 -10.14 12.63 0.23
N HIS A 43 -11.09 11.89 0.81
CA HIS A 43 -11.84 12.35 1.98
C HIS A 43 -11.07 12.26 3.32
N CYS A 44 -9.88 11.63 3.32
CA CYS A 44 -9.18 11.26 4.54
C CYS A 44 -8.00 12.19 4.84
N PRO A 45 -8.11 13.14 5.81
CA PRO A 45 -7.02 14.08 6.12
C PRO A 45 -5.79 13.41 6.71
N ILE A 46 -5.96 12.28 7.43
CA ILE A 46 -4.84 11.51 7.98
C ILE A 46 -4.08 10.82 6.84
N CYS A 47 -4.77 10.41 5.78
CA CYS A 47 -4.11 9.89 4.58
C CYS A 47 -3.25 10.95 3.90
N LYS A 48 -3.76 12.19 3.79
CA LYS A 48 -2.98 13.34 3.30
C LYS A 48 -1.66 13.49 4.06
N MET A 49 -1.71 13.48 5.39
CA MET A 49 -0.51 13.60 6.22
C MET A 49 0.49 12.46 5.97
N GLN A 50 -0.02 11.24 5.90
CA GLN A 50 0.83 10.05 5.66
C GLN A 50 1.47 10.05 4.26
N LEU A 51 0.71 10.42 3.22
CA LEU A 51 1.22 10.49 1.86
C LEU A 51 2.28 11.59 1.72
N ARG A 52 2.09 12.74 2.36
CA ARG A 52 3.10 13.80 2.40
C ARG A 52 4.39 13.35 3.08
N ASP A 53 4.30 12.69 4.23
CA ASP A 53 5.48 12.13 4.89
C ASP A 53 6.17 11.07 4.01
N LEU A 54 5.38 10.22 3.34
CA LEU A 54 5.90 9.23 2.40
C LEU A 54 6.63 9.87 1.21
N GLN A 55 6.05 10.91 0.61
CA GLN A 55 6.67 11.66 -0.50
C GLN A 55 8.01 12.26 -0.10
N HIS A 56 8.10 12.90 1.07
CA HIS A 56 9.35 13.47 1.58
C HIS A 56 10.45 12.42 1.80
N ARG A 57 10.09 11.13 1.91
CA ARG A 57 11.02 10.01 2.15
C ARG A 57 11.26 9.14 0.92
N LEU A 58 10.74 9.50 -0.25
CA LEU A 58 10.93 8.70 -1.48
C LEU A 58 12.40 8.43 -1.77
N GLY A 59 13.27 9.43 -1.56
CA GLY A 59 14.71 9.27 -1.70
C GLY A 59 15.32 8.23 -0.75
N ASP A 60 14.78 8.10 0.47
CA ASP A 60 15.24 7.11 1.45
C ASP A 60 14.83 5.70 1.08
N PHE A 61 13.63 5.53 0.52
CA PHE A 61 13.17 4.25 -0.03
C PHE A 61 13.95 3.88 -1.30
N SER A 62 14.12 4.82 -2.23
CA SER A 62 14.83 4.61 -3.49
C SER A 62 16.28 4.17 -3.27
N LYS A 63 17.02 4.79 -2.33
CA LYS A 63 18.40 4.40 -1.95
C LYS A 63 18.48 2.94 -1.46
N ARG A 64 17.38 2.36 -1.01
CA ARG A 64 17.27 0.97 -0.55
C ARG A 64 16.73 0.02 -1.61
N GLY A 65 16.62 0.47 -2.87
CA GLY A 65 16.05 -0.33 -3.96
C GLY A 65 14.57 -0.65 -3.77
N ILE A 66 13.80 0.29 -3.21
CA ILE A 66 12.37 0.12 -2.94
C ILE A 66 11.56 1.01 -3.87
N THR A 67 10.69 0.39 -4.66
CA THR A 67 9.66 1.10 -5.40
C THR A 67 8.48 1.42 -4.47
N VAL A 68 7.96 2.63 -4.52
CA VAL A 68 6.87 3.09 -3.66
C VAL A 68 5.67 3.52 -4.49
N VAL A 69 4.47 3.07 -4.13
CA VAL A 69 3.21 3.50 -4.74
C VAL A 69 2.12 3.62 -3.68
N ALA A 70 1.29 4.66 -3.77
CA ALA A 70 0.07 4.81 -2.97
C ALA A 70 -1.15 4.51 -3.85
N ILE A 71 -2.10 3.72 -3.35
CA ILE A 71 -3.24 3.23 -4.15
C ILE A 71 -4.54 3.40 -3.35
N SER A 72 -5.61 3.83 -4.01
CA SER A 72 -6.95 3.91 -3.43
C SER A 72 -8.02 3.33 -4.34
N MET A 73 -9.22 3.14 -3.79
CA MET A 73 -10.43 2.80 -4.55
C MET A 73 -11.10 4.03 -5.16
N ASP A 74 -10.58 5.24 -4.93
CA ASP A 74 -11.12 6.47 -5.52
C ASP A 74 -11.18 6.36 -7.06
N ASP A 75 -12.17 7.01 -7.64
CA ASP A 75 -12.21 7.22 -9.08
C ASP A 75 -11.11 8.22 -9.53
N ARG A 76 -10.93 8.32 -10.85
CA ARG A 76 -9.93 9.21 -11.44
C ARG A 76 -10.05 10.65 -10.98
N LYS A 77 -11.29 11.18 -10.93
CA LYS A 77 -11.53 12.58 -10.58
C LYS A 77 -11.14 12.89 -9.14
N ARG A 78 -11.50 12.02 -8.21
CA ARG A 78 -11.15 12.16 -6.79
C ARG A 78 -9.66 12.01 -6.57
N ALA A 79 -9.03 11.02 -7.20
CA ALA A 79 -7.60 10.78 -7.08
C ALA A 79 -6.76 11.93 -7.65
N GLN A 80 -7.09 12.44 -8.84
CA GLN A 80 -6.41 13.58 -9.44
C GLN A 80 -6.56 14.83 -8.58
N LYS A 81 -7.80 15.13 -8.12
CA LYS A 81 -8.05 16.26 -7.24
C LYS A 81 -7.22 16.19 -5.96
N SER A 82 -7.17 15.03 -5.29
CA SER A 82 -6.39 14.89 -4.07
C SER A 82 -4.88 14.97 -4.33
N ALA A 83 -4.38 14.43 -5.44
CA ALA A 83 -2.97 14.55 -5.80
C ALA A 83 -2.56 16.02 -5.98
N GLU A 84 -3.37 16.82 -6.67
CA GLU A 84 -3.15 18.27 -6.85
C GLU A 84 -3.25 19.04 -5.52
N GLU A 85 -4.34 18.87 -4.77
CA GLU A 85 -4.58 19.60 -3.50
C GLU A 85 -3.60 19.20 -2.38
N TRP A 86 -2.96 18.06 -2.49
CA TRP A 86 -1.99 17.55 -1.52
C TRP A 86 -0.55 17.73 -1.94
N ASP A 87 -0.30 18.31 -3.11
CA ASP A 87 1.02 18.53 -3.71
C ASP A 87 1.81 17.22 -3.86
N MET A 88 1.15 16.20 -4.45
CA MET A 88 1.75 14.86 -4.64
C MET A 88 2.46 14.77 -6.01
N ASP A 89 3.52 15.55 -6.21
CA ASP A 89 4.18 15.69 -7.51
C ASP A 89 5.15 14.54 -7.82
N GLU A 90 5.69 13.89 -6.81
CA GLU A 90 6.75 12.86 -6.95
C GLU A 90 6.25 11.45 -6.59
N LEU A 91 5.21 11.35 -5.77
CA LEU A 91 4.68 10.07 -5.33
C LEU A 91 3.80 9.44 -6.42
N MET A 92 4.09 8.20 -6.81
CA MET A 92 3.21 7.43 -7.67
C MET A 92 1.87 7.18 -6.99
N ILE A 93 0.77 7.65 -7.60
CA ILE A 93 -0.58 7.49 -7.08
C ILE A 93 -1.45 6.71 -8.06
N GLY A 94 -1.81 5.50 -7.65
CA GLY A 94 -2.78 4.65 -8.32
C GLY A 94 -4.20 4.86 -7.80
N TYR A 95 -5.18 4.64 -8.67
CA TYR A 95 -6.60 4.75 -8.34
C TYR A 95 -7.42 3.64 -8.96
N GLY A 96 -8.70 3.55 -8.58
CA GLY A 96 -9.61 2.57 -9.15
C GLY A 96 -9.33 1.14 -8.73
N LEU A 97 -8.72 0.93 -7.54
CA LEU A 97 -8.57 -0.41 -6.98
C LEU A 97 -9.96 -1.04 -6.83
N ASP A 98 -10.19 -2.19 -7.46
CA ASP A 98 -11.49 -2.84 -7.38
C ASP A 98 -11.69 -3.61 -6.06
N GLU A 99 -12.96 -3.86 -5.74
CA GLU A 99 -13.34 -4.47 -4.47
C GLU A 99 -12.85 -5.91 -4.33
N ASN A 100 -12.85 -6.70 -5.41
CA ASN A 100 -12.42 -8.10 -5.36
C ASN A 100 -10.91 -8.17 -5.09
N LEU A 101 -10.12 -7.38 -5.83
CA LEU A 101 -8.68 -7.29 -5.59
C LEU A 101 -8.37 -6.78 -4.18
N THR A 102 -9.13 -5.79 -3.68
CA THR A 102 -8.98 -5.29 -2.31
C THR A 102 -9.17 -6.43 -1.29
N ARG A 103 -10.17 -7.29 -1.49
CA ARG A 103 -10.42 -8.47 -0.64
C ARG A 103 -9.32 -9.53 -0.79
N ASP A 104 -8.85 -9.79 -2.00
CA ASP A 104 -7.80 -10.78 -2.28
C ASP A 104 -6.47 -10.35 -1.62
N LEU A 105 -6.19 -9.06 -1.56
CA LEU A 105 -5.07 -8.49 -0.82
C LEU A 105 -5.26 -8.54 0.71
N GLY A 106 -6.44 -8.94 1.19
CA GLY A 106 -6.76 -9.06 2.61
C GLY A 106 -7.04 -7.73 3.30
N LEU A 107 -7.33 -6.67 2.55
CA LEU A 107 -7.61 -5.35 3.09
C LEU A 107 -9.03 -5.28 3.67
N TYR A 108 -9.23 -4.45 4.69
CA TYR A 108 -10.56 -4.10 5.17
C TYR A 108 -11.23 -3.10 4.23
N ILE A 109 -12.54 -3.23 4.09
CA ILE A 109 -13.39 -2.37 3.26
C ILE A 109 -14.47 -1.79 4.15
N SER A 110 -14.71 -0.50 4.03
CA SER A 110 -15.76 0.23 4.75
C SER A 110 -16.76 0.83 3.79
N SER A 111 -17.99 0.98 4.26
CA SER A 111 -19.02 1.79 3.61
C SER A 111 -19.02 3.21 4.20
N ALA A 112 -19.51 4.17 3.42
CA ALA A 112 -19.65 5.56 3.85
C ALA A 112 -20.51 5.70 5.11
N ILE A 113 -20.08 6.58 6.01
CA ILE A 113 -20.91 7.06 7.12
C ILE A 113 -22.02 7.96 6.53
N PRO A 114 -23.28 7.75 6.88
CA PRO A 114 -24.38 8.60 6.39
C PRO A 114 -24.09 10.09 6.61
N GLY A 115 -24.21 10.89 5.55
CA GLY A 115 -23.98 12.34 5.59
C GLY A 115 -22.53 12.77 5.52
N SER A 116 -21.57 11.84 5.40
CA SER A 116 -20.15 12.15 5.20
C SER A 116 -19.83 12.44 3.72
N THR A 117 -18.58 12.85 3.46
CA THR A 117 -18.02 13.02 2.11
C THR A 117 -17.31 11.76 1.60
N GLU A 118 -17.41 10.66 2.33
CA GLU A 118 -16.81 9.39 1.98
C GLU A 118 -17.46 8.81 0.70
N PRO A 119 -16.70 8.12 -0.16
CA PRO A 119 -17.31 7.36 -1.26
C PRO A 119 -18.13 6.19 -0.71
N PRO A 120 -19.09 5.65 -1.48
CA PRO A 120 -19.95 4.56 -1.01
C PRO A 120 -19.20 3.37 -0.43
N VAL A 121 -18.04 3.04 -1.02
CA VAL A 121 -17.15 1.95 -0.61
C VAL A 121 -15.70 2.39 -0.76
N PHE A 122 -14.85 2.03 0.18
CA PHE A 122 -13.41 2.33 0.14
C PHE A 122 -12.62 1.35 1.00
N SER A 123 -11.32 1.19 0.67
CA SER A 123 -10.41 0.39 1.50
C SER A 123 -9.99 1.14 2.77
N GLU A 124 -9.86 0.42 3.87
CA GLU A 124 -9.15 0.93 5.03
C GLU A 124 -7.63 0.88 4.81
N PRO A 125 -6.83 1.60 5.61
CA PRO A 125 -5.41 1.73 5.35
C PRO A 125 -4.63 0.42 5.49
N ALA A 126 -3.67 0.23 4.61
CA ALA A 126 -2.73 -0.86 4.71
C ALA A 126 -1.37 -0.49 4.12
N LEU A 127 -0.37 -1.25 4.51
CA LEU A 127 0.99 -1.16 3.99
C LEU A 127 1.50 -2.59 3.76
N LEU A 128 1.89 -2.89 2.53
CA LEU A 128 2.47 -4.18 2.17
C LEU A 128 3.89 -3.95 1.64
N LEU A 129 4.85 -4.80 2.08
CA LEU A 129 6.15 -4.94 1.43
C LEU A 129 6.14 -6.24 0.64
N VAL A 130 6.40 -6.13 -0.66
CA VAL A 130 6.44 -7.23 -1.61
C VAL A 130 7.86 -7.42 -2.10
N LYS A 131 8.37 -8.66 -2.07
CA LYS A 131 9.71 -9.03 -2.53
C LYS A 131 9.82 -9.02 -4.06
N PRO A 132 11.05 -9.02 -4.62
CA PRO A 132 11.24 -9.14 -6.08
C PRO A 132 10.68 -10.43 -6.69
N ASP A 133 10.51 -11.49 -5.90
CA ASP A 133 9.84 -12.73 -6.31
C ASP A 133 8.31 -12.67 -6.22
N GLN A 134 7.76 -11.47 -6.00
CA GLN A 134 6.33 -11.17 -5.86
C GLN A 134 5.69 -11.84 -4.63
N THR A 135 6.46 -12.30 -3.66
CA THR A 135 5.91 -12.81 -2.40
C THR A 135 5.75 -11.70 -1.36
N LEU A 136 4.70 -11.81 -0.54
CA LEU A 136 4.48 -10.87 0.57
C LEU A 136 5.57 -11.07 1.63
N TYR A 137 6.29 -9.99 1.95
CA TYR A 137 7.26 -9.99 3.04
C TYR A 137 6.66 -9.50 4.35
N PHE A 138 5.92 -8.39 4.32
CA PHE A 138 5.34 -7.74 5.49
C PHE A 138 3.98 -7.14 5.16
N ALA A 139 3.06 -7.20 6.12
CA ALA A 139 1.76 -6.54 6.03
C ALA A 139 1.41 -5.83 7.34
N SER A 140 0.94 -4.58 7.22
CA SER A 140 0.29 -3.84 8.30
C SER A 140 -1.07 -3.38 7.79
N ILE A 141 -2.14 -4.02 8.26
CA ILE A 141 -3.51 -3.79 7.78
C ILE A 141 -4.33 -3.25 8.95
N GLN A 142 -4.95 -2.10 8.78
CA GLN A 142 -5.72 -1.41 9.82
C GLN A 142 -7.21 -1.45 9.50
N SER A 143 -8.03 -1.47 10.56
CA SER A 143 -9.49 -1.32 10.48
C SER A 143 -9.98 0.08 10.86
N MET A 144 -9.04 1.03 11.08
CA MET A 144 -9.34 2.42 11.44
C MET A 144 -8.28 3.37 10.86
N PRO A 145 -8.60 4.65 10.61
CA PRO A 145 -7.66 5.57 9.98
C PRO A 145 -6.60 6.16 10.93
N PHE A 146 -6.78 6.06 12.25
CA PHE A 146 -6.04 6.87 13.22
C PHE A 146 -4.64 6.32 13.56
N THR A 147 -4.44 5.02 13.47
CA THR A 147 -3.16 4.38 13.79
C THR A 147 -2.42 4.02 12.50
N ARG A 148 -1.19 4.49 12.37
CA ARG A 148 -0.36 4.25 11.18
C ARG A 148 1.02 3.75 11.60
N PRO A 149 1.65 2.83 10.85
CA PRO A 149 3.05 2.49 11.06
C PRO A 149 3.93 3.72 10.87
N SER A 150 4.91 3.89 11.77
CA SER A 150 5.94 4.92 11.60
C SER A 150 6.84 4.56 10.41
N LEU A 151 7.01 5.47 9.46
CA LEU A 151 7.90 5.26 8.31
C LEU A 151 9.37 5.21 8.74
N ASP A 152 9.78 5.91 9.82
CA ASP A 152 11.12 5.79 10.38
C ASP A 152 11.39 4.38 10.94
N GLN A 153 10.44 3.82 11.67
CA GLN A 153 10.57 2.45 12.18
C GLN A 153 10.56 1.42 11.05
N LEU A 154 9.74 1.66 10.03
CA LEU A 154 9.70 0.80 8.85
C LEU A 154 11.06 0.81 8.11
N LEU A 155 11.64 1.98 7.85
CA LEU A 155 12.95 2.10 7.20
C LEU A 155 14.06 1.41 7.99
N LYS A 156 14.09 1.57 9.32
CA LYS A 156 15.05 0.85 10.20
C LYS A 156 14.85 -0.66 10.15
N GLY A 157 13.60 -1.11 10.15
CA GLY A 157 13.27 -2.54 10.02
C GLY A 157 13.69 -3.11 8.66
N ILE A 158 13.50 -2.35 7.60
CA ILE A 158 13.95 -2.72 6.24
C ILE A 158 15.47 -2.81 6.18
N ASP A 159 16.20 -1.82 6.73
CA ASP A 159 17.66 -1.85 6.80
C ASP A 159 18.15 -3.13 7.49
N TYR A 160 17.58 -3.45 8.63
CA TYR A 160 17.91 -4.68 9.34
C TYR A 160 17.59 -5.93 8.52
N ALA A 161 16.42 -5.97 7.87
CA ALA A 161 16.00 -7.09 7.05
C ALA A 161 16.95 -7.34 5.86
N ILE A 162 17.35 -6.27 5.17
CA ILE A 162 18.29 -6.36 4.04
C ILE A 162 19.67 -6.82 4.51
N GLN A 163 20.19 -6.21 5.59
CA GLN A 163 21.55 -6.49 6.09
C GLN A 163 21.70 -7.90 6.67
N SER A 164 20.68 -8.39 7.39
CA SER A 164 20.72 -9.69 8.08
C SER A 164 20.11 -10.83 7.29
N GLY A 165 19.46 -10.57 6.15
CA GLY A 165 18.65 -11.57 5.46
C GLY A 165 17.46 -12.06 6.29
N TYR A 166 16.87 -11.17 7.14
CA TYR A 166 15.78 -11.56 8.05
C TYR A 166 14.58 -12.11 7.28
N PRO A 167 14.11 -13.34 7.60
CA PRO A 167 13.04 -13.95 6.82
C PRO A 167 11.68 -13.30 7.07
N ALA A 168 10.78 -13.42 6.11
CA ALA A 168 9.37 -13.08 6.31
C ALA A 168 8.80 -13.90 7.48
N ARG A 169 7.99 -13.28 8.32
CA ARG A 169 7.38 -13.90 9.51
C ARG A 169 5.86 -13.90 9.40
N GLY A 170 5.20 -14.81 10.12
CA GLY A 170 3.73 -14.89 10.11
C GLY A 170 3.16 -15.79 9.01
N ALA A 171 3.98 -16.68 8.44
CA ALA A 171 3.57 -17.60 7.38
C ALA A 171 2.85 -18.87 7.89
N LEU A 172 2.87 -19.12 9.21
CA LEU A 172 2.30 -20.36 9.77
C LEU A 172 0.77 -20.32 9.74
N THR A 173 0.16 -21.31 9.09
CA THR A 173 -1.29 -21.49 9.05
C THR A 173 -1.75 -22.56 10.04
N ALA A 174 -3.01 -22.52 10.47
CA ALA A 174 -3.59 -23.57 11.31
C ALA A 174 -3.52 -24.93 10.55
N GLY A 175 -2.74 -25.87 11.09
CA GLY A 175 -2.54 -27.21 10.50
C GLY A 175 -1.33 -27.39 9.58
N GLY A 176 -0.51 -26.35 9.39
CA GLY A 176 0.74 -26.43 8.64
C GLY A 176 1.94 -26.63 9.56
N SER A 177 2.69 -27.72 9.36
CA SER A 177 4.09 -27.80 9.77
C SER A 177 4.92 -26.85 8.90
N ALA A 178 5.87 -26.15 9.53
CA ALA A 178 6.84 -25.31 8.84
C ALA A 178 7.68 -26.11 7.84
#